data_ac684058b7664f5561c8d3ef8494e160
#
_entry.id   ac684058b7664f5561c8d3ef8494e160
#
_cell.length_a   1.000
_cell.length_b   1.000
_cell.length_c   1.000
_cell.angle_alpha   90.00
_cell.angle_beta   90.00
_cell.angle_gamma   90.00
#
_symmetry.space_group_name_H-M   'P 1'
#
loop_
_entity.id
_entity.type
_entity.pdbx_description
1 polymer ?
#
loop_
_entity_poly.entity_id
_entity_poly.type
_entity_poly.pdbx_seq_one_letter_code
_entity_poly.pdbx_strand_id
1 'polypeptide(L)'
;MLGLAVWCFDEAGPYATIPYPGASWRPSGCPAHYPHEYQPNGTAKILTLFHPTSGQVRLHGVTRCTNPVLHAWLKQTLNEILASLSPAPDFYSVAANYSWWQSWRDGLDYLTMRTPLPPLRMLLIMDNLAGHKSYAFVAWLYQHGILPLYTPL
;
A
#
# COMPACT_ATOMS: atom_id res chain seq x y z
N MET A 1 19.58 -13.70 -10.22
CA MET A 1 18.81 -13.12 -9.09
C MET A 1 17.39 -12.91 -9.58
N LEU A 2 16.42 -13.64 -9.04
CA LEU A 2 15.03 -13.51 -9.45
C LEU A 2 14.50 -12.16 -8.98
N GLY A 3 14.15 -11.30 -9.91
CA GLY A 3 13.71 -9.94 -9.61
C GLY A 3 12.29 -9.90 -9.04
N LEU A 4 12.10 -10.36 -7.80
CA LEU A 4 10.85 -10.07 -7.08
C LEU A 4 10.78 -8.57 -6.79
N ALA A 5 9.68 -7.94 -7.19
CA ALA A 5 9.41 -6.59 -6.77
C ALA A 5 9.04 -6.58 -5.28
N VAL A 6 9.60 -5.65 -4.52
CA VAL A 6 9.28 -5.46 -3.10
C VAL A 6 8.65 -4.09 -2.93
N TRP A 7 7.41 -4.06 -2.44
CA TRP A 7 6.71 -2.83 -2.15
C TRP A 7 6.26 -2.80 -0.69
N CYS A 8 6.31 -1.63 -0.09
CA CYS A 8 5.84 -1.38 1.27
C CYS A 8 4.58 -0.53 1.19
N PHE A 9 3.53 -0.93 1.89
CA PHE A 9 2.30 -0.17 2.00
C PHE A 9 2.11 0.31 3.44
N ASP A 10 1.70 1.57 3.58
CA ASP A 10 1.33 2.17 4.86
C ASP A 10 0.30 3.29 4.67
N GLU A 11 -0.41 3.61 5.74
CA GLU A 11 -1.38 4.70 5.84
C GLU A 11 -0.85 5.80 6.76
N ALA A 12 -0.66 6.99 6.25
CA ALA A 12 -0.27 8.15 7.04
C ALA A 12 -1.48 9.03 7.42
N GLY A 13 -1.52 9.48 8.65
CA GLY A 13 -2.61 10.32 9.18
C GLY A 13 -3.37 9.68 10.35
N PRO A 14 -4.51 10.25 10.79
CA PRO A 14 -5.24 11.34 10.13
C PRO A 14 -4.57 12.71 10.25
N TYR A 15 -4.54 13.45 9.16
CA TYR A 15 -4.10 14.84 9.15
C TYR A 15 -5.32 15.76 9.22
N ALA A 16 -5.30 16.73 10.14
CA ALA A 16 -6.33 17.76 10.18
C ALA A 16 -6.19 18.67 8.96
N THR A 17 -7.28 18.87 8.22
CA THR A 17 -7.32 19.83 7.11
C THR A 17 -7.69 21.18 7.66
N ILE A 18 -6.73 22.09 7.74
CA ILE A 18 -6.91 23.44 8.22
C ILE A 18 -6.71 24.37 7.01
N PRO A 19 -7.68 25.26 6.70
CA PRO A 19 -7.46 26.24 5.67
C PRO A 19 -6.24 27.12 6.01
N TYR A 20 -5.25 27.12 5.15
CA TYR A 20 -4.11 28.02 5.28
C TYR A 20 -4.46 29.33 4.55
N PRO A 21 -4.50 30.48 5.25
CA PRO A 21 -4.95 31.73 4.66
C PRO A 21 -3.99 32.33 3.61
N GLY A 22 -2.83 31.67 3.44
CA GLY A 22 -1.81 32.16 2.51
C GLY A 22 -1.05 33.39 3.02
N ALA A 23 -0.09 33.84 2.21
CA ALA A 23 0.59 35.13 2.45
C ALA A 23 -0.32 36.30 2.01
N SER A 24 -0.41 37.34 2.82
CA SER A 24 -1.16 38.54 2.50
C SER A 24 -0.33 39.79 2.81
N TRP A 25 -0.47 40.79 1.93
CA TRP A 25 0.11 42.12 2.19
C TRP A 25 -0.64 42.80 3.33
N ARG A 26 0.13 43.38 4.27
CA ARG A 26 -0.40 44.16 5.39
C ARG A 26 0.30 45.51 5.43
N PRO A 27 -0.40 46.59 5.84
CA PRO A 27 0.25 47.87 6.08
C PRO A 27 1.32 47.74 7.17
N SER A 28 2.35 48.57 7.08
CA SER A 28 3.39 48.63 8.10
C SER A 28 2.79 48.96 9.48
N GLY A 29 3.16 48.22 10.50
CA GLY A 29 2.62 48.34 11.85
C GLY A 29 1.29 47.60 12.12
N CYS A 30 0.72 46.92 11.11
CA CYS A 30 -0.48 46.09 11.26
C CYS A 30 -0.15 44.61 11.01
N PRO A 31 0.37 43.87 12.00
CA PRO A 31 0.69 42.46 11.81
C PRO A 31 -0.54 41.66 11.47
N ALA A 32 -0.35 40.56 10.73
CA ALA A 32 -1.44 39.64 10.44
C ALA A 32 -1.93 38.96 11.74
N HIS A 33 -3.22 39.09 11.99
CA HIS A 33 -3.88 38.35 13.06
C HIS A 33 -4.42 37.04 12.49
N TYR A 34 -4.02 35.92 13.10
CA TYR A 34 -4.61 34.62 12.83
C TYR A 34 -5.67 34.33 13.89
N PRO A 35 -6.80 33.72 13.52
CA PRO A 35 -7.79 33.36 14.52
C PRO A 35 -7.15 32.40 15.54
N HIS A 36 -7.37 32.67 16.82
CA HIS A 36 -6.90 31.83 17.92
C HIS A 36 -7.59 30.46 17.90
N GLU A 37 -8.83 30.44 17.45
CA GLU A 37 -9.60 29.23 17.21
C GLU A 37 -9.82 29.07 15.71
N TYR A 38 -9.46 27.90 15.17
CA TYR A 38 -9.72 27.52 13.80
C TYR A 38 -10.76 26.42 13.76
N GLN A 39 -11.67 26.51 12.80
CA GLN A 39 -12.62 25.42 12.58
C GLN A 39 -11.95 24.34 11.75
N PRO A 40 -11.84 23.10 12.28
CA PRO A 40 -11.30 21.99 11.52
C PRO A 40 -12.19 21.72 10.29
N ASN A 41 -11.58 21.60 9.12
CA ASN A 41 -12.29 21.26 7.88
C ASN A 41 -12.17 19.75 7.58
N GLY A 42 -12.36 18.93 8.61
CA GLY A 42 -12.25 17.47 8.52
C GLY A 42 -10.82 16.94 8.62
N THR A 43 -10.66 15.69 8.28
CA THR A 43 -9.36 14.98 8.29
C THR A 43 -9.12 14.30 6.96
N ALA A 44 -7.86 14.10 6.61
CA ALA A 44 -7.43 13.32 5.47
C ALA A 44 -6.38 12.29 5.89
N LYS A 45 -6.35 11.17 5.17
CA LYS A 45 -5.27 10.18 5.25
C LYS A 45 -4.58 10.08 3.90
N ILE A 46 -3.34 9.64 3.90
CA ILE A 46 -2.57 9.39 2.69
C ILE A 46 -2.25 7.89 2.66
N LEU A 47 -2.71 7.22 1.61
CA LEU A 47 -2.32 5.85 1.31
C LEU A 47 -1.00 5.90 0.54
N THR A 48 -0.03 5.10 0.94
CA THR A 48 1.33 5.16 0.39
C THR A 48 1.81 3.78 0.00
N LEU A 49 2.25 3.62 -1.25
CA LEU A 49 3.04 2.48 -1.69
C LEU A 49 4.44 2.98 -2.02
N PHE A 50 5.45 2.35 -1.43
CA PHE A 50 6.86 2.69 -1.58
C PHE A 50 7.65 1.50 -2.11
N HIS A 51 8.49 1.73 -3.12
CA HIS A 51 9.41 0.75 -3.68
C HIS A 51 10.85 1.08 -3.23
N PRO A 52 11.41 0.36 -2.23
CA PRO A 52 12.69 0.71 -1.61
C PRO A 52 13.87 0.76 -2.58
N THR A 53 13.88 -0.15 -3.57
CA THR A 53 15.01 -0.27 -4.51
C THR A 53 15.12 0.91 -5.48
N SER A 54 13.99 1.46 -5.93
CA SER A 54 13.99 2.58 -6.90
C SER A 54 13.65 3.93 -6.30
N GLY A 55 13.18 3.96 -5.04
CA GLY A 55 12.68 5.17 -4.41
C GLY A 55 11.31 5.64 -4.94
N GLN A 56 10.63 4.84 -5.77
CA GLN A 56 9.30 5.19 -6.28
C GLN A 56 8.27 5.22 -5.18
N VAL A 57 7.39 6.22 -5.23
CA VAL A 57 6.27 6.37 -4.31
C VAL A 57 4.99 6.52 -5.12
N ARG A 58 3.93 5.82 -4.70
CA ARG A 58 2.56 6.02 -5.16
C ARG A 58 1.73 6.52 -3.98
N LEU A 59 1.03 7.62 -4.16
CA LEU A 59 0.28 8.28 -3.10
C LEU A 59 -1.18 8.48 -3.52
N HIS A 60 -2.07 8.38 -2.53
CA HIS A 60 -3.48 8.71 -2.72
C HIS A 60 -4.07 9.32 -1.45
N GLY A 61 -4.60 10.52 -1.58
CA GLY A 61 -5.29 11.21 -0.48
C GLY A 61 -6.74 10.75 -0.36
N VAL A 62 -7.17 10.39 0.85
CA VAL A 62 -8.55 9.98 1.14
C VAL A 62 -9.09 10.69 2.38
N THR A 63 -10.36 11.06 2.36
CA THR A 63 -11.02 11.63 3.55
C THR A 63 -11.53 10.54 4.51
N ARG A 64 -11.76 9.33 4.00
CA ARG A 64 -12.15 8.15 4.76
C ARG A 64 -11.39 6.93 4.25
N CYS A 65 -10.67 6.25 5.14
CA CYS A 65 -9.97 5.03 4.83
C CYS A 65 -10.77 3.83 5.33
N THR A 66 -11.77 3.42 4.56
CA THR A 66 -12.52 2.18 4.79
C THR A 66 -11.95 1.06 3.91
N ASN A 67 -12.17 -0.21 4.27
CA ASN A 67 -11.70 -1.34 3.46
C ASN A 67 -12.09 -1.25 1.98
N PRO A 68 -13.30 -0.86 1.58
CA PRO A 68 -13.62 -0.70 0.17
C PRO A 68 -12.76 0.33 -0.55
N VAL A 69 -12.50 1.48 0.09
CA VAL A 69 -11.66 2.56 -0.47
C VAL A 69 -10.21 2.08 -0.58
N LEU A 70 -9.68 1.55 0.49
CA LEU A 70 -8.32 1.03 0.58
C LEU A 70 -8.06 -0.06 -0.46
N HIS A 71 -8.90 -1.11 -0.45
CA HIS A 71 -8.70 -2.25 -1.33
C HIS A 71 -8.90 -1.89 -2.81
N ALA A 72 -9.82 -0.98 -3.14
CA ALA A 72 -10.01 -0.54 -4.52
C ALA A 72 -8.74 0.14 -5.05
N TRP A 73 -8.19 1.09 -4.30
CA TRP A 73 -6.97 1.79 -4.68
C TRP A 73 -5.76 0.85 -4.75
N LEU A 74 -5.57 0.00 -3.72
CA LEU A 74 -4.46 -0.97 -3.71
C LEU A 74 -4.53 -1.91 -4.91
N LYS A 75 -5.68 -2.50 -5.19
CA LYS A 75 -5.84 -3.42 -6.31
C LYS A 75 -5.55 -2.75 -7.65
N GLN A 76 -6.05 -1.54 -7.85
CA GLN A 76 -5.76 -0.78 -9.07
C GLN A 76 -4.27 -0.51 -9.20
N THR A 77 -3.65 0.08 -8.18
CA THR A 77 -2.23 0.48 -8.22
C THR A 77 -1.30 -0.73 -8.35
N LEU A 78 -1.59 -1.82 -7.64
CA LEU A 78 -0.81 -3.06 -7.74
C LEU A 78 -0.93 -3.69 -9.14
N ASN A 79 -2.11 -3.66 -9.77
CA ASN A 79 -2.26 -4.12 -11.15
C ASN A 79 -1.42 -3.28 -12.13
N GLU A 80 -1.41 -1.96 -11.97
CA GLU A 80 -0.58 -1.07 -12.78
C GLU A 80 0.92 -1.39 -12.62
N ILE A 81 1.36 -1.63 -11.37
CA ILE A 81 2.73 -2.02 -11.08
C ILE A 81 3.04 -3.38 -11.72
N LEU A 82 2.21 -4.39 -11.52
CA LEU A 82 2.40 -5.73 -12.11
C LEU A 82 2.48 -5.69 -13.63
N ALA A 83 1.67 -4.85 -14.27
CA ALA A 83 1.70 -4.67 -15.72
C ALA A 83 3.01 -4.02 -16.22
N SER A 84 3.68 -3.23 -15.38
CA SER A 84 4.96 -2.61 -15.68
C SER A 84 6.17 -3.52 -15.44
N LEU A 85 5.99 -4.62 -14.68
CA LEU A 85 7.07 -5.57 -14.44
C LEU A 85 7.33 -6.42 -15.68
N SER A 86 8.60 -6.78 -15.90
CA SER A 86 8.96 -7.77 -16.91
C SER A 86 8.15 -9.05 -16.72
N PRO A 87 7.78 -9.77 -17.80
CA PRO A 87 7.14 -11.06 -17.68
C PRO A 87 7.89 -12.00 -16.74
N ALA A 88 7.18 -12.85 -16.02
CA ALA A 88 7.83 -13.90 -15.25
C ALA A 88 8.66 -14.79 -16.19
N PRO A 89 9.88 -15.18 -15.80
CA PRO A 89 10.70 -16.03 -16.64
C PRO A 89 10.00 -17.39 -16.91
N ASP A 90 9.99 -17.83 -18.17
CA ASP A 90 9.32 -19.07 -18.60
C ASP A 90 9.93 -20.36 -17.99
N PHE A 91 11.08 -20.26 -17.34
CA PHE A 91 11.76 -21.41 -16.74
C PHE A 91 11.36 -21.72 -15.29
N TYR A 92 10.33 -21.05 -14.78
CA TYR A 92 9.78 -21.43 -13.48
C TYR A 92 9.07 -22.77 -13.58
N SER A 93 9.73 -23.83 -13.11
CA SER A 93 9.01 -25.06 -12.87
C SER A 93 7.93 -24.83 -11.80
N VAL A 94 6.83 -25.55 -11.88
CA VAL A 94 5.75 -25.51 -10.87
C VAL A 94 6.32 -25.76 -9.46
N ALA A 95 7.30 -26.69 -9.34
CA ALA A 95 7.96 -27.02 -8.09
C ALA A 95 8.79 -25.83 -7.55
N ALA A 96 9.55 -25.13 -8.41
CA ALA A 96 10.34 -23.98 -8.01
C ALA A 96 9.44 -22.83 -7.56
N ASN A 97 8.37 -22.56 -8.29
CA ASN A 97 7.39 -21.54 -7.90
C ASN A 97 6.75 -21.86 -6.54
N TYR A 98 6.34 -23.11 -6.33
CA TYR A 98 5.78 -23.55 -5.05
C TYR A 98 6.78 -23.39 -3.90
N SER A 99 8.05 -23.78 -4.11
CA SER A 99 9.12 -23.59 -3.12
C SER A 99 9.32 -22.10 -2.76
N TRP A 100 9.23 -21.21 -3.74
CA TRP A 100 9.30 -19.77 -3.51
C TRP A 100 8.15 -19.25 -2.66
N TRP A 101 6.93 -19.62 -2.98
CA TRP A 101 5.77 -19.27 -2.17
C TRP A 101 5.93 -19.77 -0.73
N GLN A 102 6.43 -21.00 -0.54
CA GLN A 102 6.65 -21.57 0.79
C GLN A 102 7.75 -20.86 1.57
N SER A 103 8.86 -20.47 0.93
CA SER A 103 10.00 -19.86 1.62
C SER A 103 9.69 -18.50 2.26
N TRP A 104 8.67 -17.81 1.78
CA TRP A 104 8.24 -16.52 2.32
C TRP A 104 6.96 -16.58 3.15
N ARG A 105 6.40 -17.78 3.30
CA ARG A 105 5.08 -17.97 3.91
C ARG A 105 5.09 -18.04 5.44
N ASP A 106 6.23 -18.12 6.07
CA ASP A 106 6.33 -18.33 7.53
C ASP A 106 5.38 -17.43 8.31
N GLY A 107 4.40 -18.04 9.00
CA GLY A 107 3.39 -17.37 9.80
C GLY A 107 2.04 -17.07 9.11
N LEU A 108 1.83 -17.48 7.85
CA LEU A 108 0.55 -17.31 7.14
C LEU A 108 -0.24 -18.61 6.99
N ASP A 109 -0.41 -19.37 8.09
CA ASP A 109 -1.01 -20.71 8.07
C ASP A 109 -2.53 -20.75 7.82
N TYR A 110 -3.22 -19.62 7.88
CA TYR A 110 -4.67 -19.56 7.83
C TYR A 110 -5.25 -19.52 6.40
N LEU A 111 -4.43 -19.47 5.37
CA LEU A 111 -4.90 -19.56 3.99
C LEU A 111 -4.35 -20.81 3.31
N THR A 112 -5.25 -21.73 3.00
CA THR A 112 -4.91 -22.88 2.15
C THR A 112 -4.64 -22.36 0.73
N MET A 113 -3.39 -22.42 0.32
CA MET A 113 -3.02 -22.08 -1.04
C MET A 113 -3.59 -23.11 -2.01
N ARG A 114 -4.42 -22.66 -2.94
CA ARG A 114 -4.92 -23.52 -4.02
C ARG A 114 -3.82 -23.70 -5.07
N THR A 115 -3.64 -24.92 -5.54
CA THR A 115 -2.77 -25.22 -6.68
C THR A 115 -3.59 -25.26 -7.98
N PRO A 116 -3.05 -24.77 -9.12
CA PRO A 116 -1.72 -24.17 -9.27
C PRO A 116 -1.69 -22.71 -8.80
N LEU A 117 -0.58 -22.33 -8.16
CA LEU A 117 -0.31 -20.93 -7.80
C LEU A 117 0.26 -20.19 -9.02
N PRO A 118 -0.14 -18.94 -9.24
CA PRO A 118 0.50 -18.12 -10.26
C PRO A 118 1.98 -17.90 -9.92
N PRO A 119 2.81 -17.52 -10.89
CA PRO A 119 4.20 -17.13 -10.61
C PRO A 119 4.25 -16.04 -9.55
N LEU A 120 5.09 -16.21 -8.52
CA LEU A 120 5.31 -15.18 -7.52
C LEU A 120 6.09 -14.02 -8.15
N ARG A 121 5.55 -12.81 -8.10
CA ARG A 121 6.10 -11.62 -8.75
C ARG A 121 6.43 -10.50 -7.79
N MET A 122 5.74 -10.46 -6.64
CA MET A 122 5.85 -9.33 -5.71
C MET A 122 5.73 -9.78 -4.26
N LEU A 123 6.51 -9.16 -3.40
CA LEU A 123 6.33 -9.15 -1.96
C LEU A 123 5.72 -7.80 -1.57
N LEU A 124 4.62 -7.83 -0.84
CA LEU A 124 3.94 -6.64 -0.33
C LEU A 124 4.04 -6.59 1.19
N ILE A 125 4.87 -5.70 1.70
CA ILE A 125 5.07 -5.52 3.13
C ILE A 125 4.00 -4.57 3.66
N MET A 126 3.27 -4.97 4.70
CA MET A 126 2.20 -4.21 5.33
C MET A 126 2.24 -4.38 6.85
N ASP A 127 1.56 -3.50 7.56
CA ASP A 127 1.29 -3.70 8.98
C ASP A 127 0.20 -4.76 9.23
N ASN A 128 -0.06 -5.05 10.50
CA ASN A 128 -0.98 -6.10 10.93
C ASN A 128 -2.45 -5.66 11.08
N LEU A 129 -2.88 -4.55 10.46
CA LEU A 129 -4.27 -4.12 10.52
C LEU A 129 -5.24 -5.17 9.97
N ALA A 130 -6.39 -5.31 10.63
CA ALA A 130 -7.41 -6.30 10.25
C ALA A 130 -7.89 -6.15 8.80
N GLY A 131 -7.94 -4.90 8.28
CA GLY A 131 -8.29 -4.61 6.90
C GLY A 131 -7.33 -5.24 5.90
N HIS A 132 -6.03 -5.26 6.21
CA HIS A 132 -4.98 -5.85 5.36
C HIS A 132 -5.04 -7.38 5.32
N LYS A 133 -5.64 -7.99 6.36
CA LYS A 133 -5.77 -9.45 6.50
C LYS A 133 -7.14 -9.97 6.08
N SER A 134 -8.00 -9.15 5.48
CA SER A 134 -9.30 -9.62 5.05
C SER A 134 -9.15 -10.73 4.00
N TYR A 135 -9.91 -11.83 4.16
CA TYR A 135 -9.81 -13.00 3.29
C TYR A 135 -9.90 -12.66 1.81
N ALA A 136 -10.88 -11.84 1.44
CA ALA A 136 -11.11 -11.47 0.05
C ALA A 136 -9.94 -10.66 -0.56
N PHE A 137 -9.27 -9.82 0.24
CA PHE A 137 -8.12 -9.06 -0.22
C PHE A 137 -6.89 -9.97 -0.36
N VAL A 138 -6.60 -10.77 0.65
CA VAL A 138 -5.44 -11.69 0.63
C VAL A 138 -5.59 -12.75 -0.47
N ALA A 139 -6.79 -13.30 -0.66
CA ALA A 139 -7.06 -14.22 -1.78
C ALA A 139 -6.82 -13.56 -3.14
N TRP A 140 -7.20 -12.28 -3.28
CA TRP A 140 -6.93 -11.51 -4.48
C TRP A 140 -5.42 -11.31 -4.71
N LEU A 141 -4.66 -10.97 -3.68
CA LEU A 141 -3.20 -10.84 -3.77
C LEU A 141 -2.56 -12.14 -4.28
N TYR A 142 -2.92 -13.29 -3.71
CA TYR A 142 -2.41 -14.59 -4.13
C TYR A 142 -2.74 -14.91 -5.58
N GLN A 143 -3.96 -14.62 -6.03
CA GLN A 143 -4.36 -14.81 -7.42
C GLN A 143 -3.55 -13.97 -8.42
N HIS A 144 -2.93 -12.89 -7.96
CA HIS A 144 -2.13 -11.99 -8.78
C HIS A 144 -0.61 -12.15 -8.60
N GLY A 145 -0.18 -13.22 -7.92
CA GLY A 145 1.26 -13.48 -7.70
C GLY A 145 1.90 -12.50 -6.69
N ILE A 146 1.12 -12.00 -5.75
CA ILE A 146 1.57 -11.09 -4.70
C ILE A 146 1.49 -11.82 -3.36
N LEU A 147 2.61 -11.90 -2.63
CA LEU A 147 2.65 -12.43 -1.29
C LEU A 147 2.68 -11.28 -0.26
N PRO A 148 1.65 -11.14 0.58
CA PRO A 148 1.70 -10.20 1.70
C PRO A 148 2.66 -10.68 2.78
N LEU A 149 3.48 -9.76 3.29
CA LEU A 149 4.33 -9.96 4.46
C LEU A 149 3.91 -8.92 5.51
N TYR A 150 3.60 -9.40 6.70
CA TYR A 150 3.17 -8.53 7.78
C TYR A 150 4.32 -8.23 8.73
N THR A 151 4.46 -6.95 9.11
CA THR A 151 5.44 -6.55 10.13
C THR A 151 5.12 -7.22 11.46
N PRO A 152 6.12 -7.57 12.28
CA PRO A 152 5.89 -8.07 13.63
C PRO A 152 5.05 -7.07 14.46
N LEU A 153 4.27 -7.61 15.42
CA LEU A 153 3.52 -6.80 16.40
C LEU A 153 4.48 -6.22 17.44
#